data_9747404859d89104c69be4934b0c5318
#
_entry.id   9747404859d89104c69be4934b0c5318
#
_cell.length_a   1.000
_cell.length_b   1.000
_cell.length_c   1.000
_cell.angle_alpha   90.00
_cell.angle_beta   90.00
_cell.angle_gamma   90.00
#
_symmetry.space_group_name_H-M   'P 1'
#
loop_
_entity.id
_entity.type
_entity.pdbx_description
1 polymer ?
#
loop_
_entity_poly.entity_id
_entity_poly.type
_entity_poly.pdbx_seq_one_letter_code
_entity_poly.pdbx_strand_id
1 'polypeptide(L)'
;MRVSGTVYRIPAWLCAALTAASLFATIQASISPQTGWTLDNVLKQLDTQAAGFQSLTADLERTKVTVVVNDKSTESGKISVRRDDKMRIEVTQPDARTILRDGDNFYIYNPKIHRVEEYNLGKKKSVVDQFLLLGFGTSGSSLKESYTVTLQGEDTVDNHKVLLLELLPKTDEVRKQLSKIQLWLDESTWLPVQQQFFETGSGDYFIIRYRNINRNVRIPDNEFKPHWPHGTTRIQPQA
;
A
#
# COMPACT_ATOMS: atom_id res chain seq x y z
N MET A 1 -79.03 -39.28 -30.97
CA MET A 1 -79.25 -39.96 -29.70
C MET A 1 -79.01 -39.03 -28.55
N ARG A 2 -80.02 -38.69 -27.77
CA ARG A 2 -80.08 -37.75 -26.67
C ARG A 2 -79.29 -38.31 -25.46
N VAL A 3 -78.57 -37.44 -24.70
CA VAL A 3 -78.47 -37.46 -23.24
C VAL A 3 -77.96 -36.10 -22.85
N SER A 4 -78.77 -35.25 -22.43
CA SER A 4 -79.22 -34.86 -21.08
C SER A 4 -78.10 -34.49 -20.12
N GLY A 5 -78.08 -33.24 -19.88
CA GLY A 5 -77.37 -32.47 -19.06
C GLY A 5 -77.58 -32.50 -17.59
N THR A 6 -76.90 -31.95 -16.76
CA THR A 6 -77.30 -31.51 -15.42
C THR A 6 -76.51 -30.26 -15.07
N VAL A 7 -77.27 -29.17 -14.97
CA VAL A 7 -76.79 -27.90 -14.47
C VAL A 7 -76.79 -27.95 -12.94
N TYR A 8 -75.67 -27.95 -12.32
CA TYR A 8 -75.55 -27.65 -10.85
C TYR A 8 -75.31 -26.15 -10.63
N ARG A 9 -76.32 -25.53 -10.14
CA ARG A 9 -76.24 -24.22 -9.57
C ARG A 9 -75.57 -24.33 -8.20
N ILE A 10 -74.47 -23.61 -8.00
CA ILE A 10 -73.85 -23.39 -6.69
C ILE A 10 -74.19 -21.94 -6.25
N PRO A 11 -74.70 -21.78 -5.04
CA PRO A 11 -75.17 -20.47 -4.58
C PRO A 11 -73.99 -19.52 -4.20
N ALA A 12 -74.19 -18.27 -4.56
CA ALA A 12 -73.35 -17.15 -4.12
C ALA A 12 -73.50 -16.92 -2.64
N TRP A 13 -72.49 -17.26 -1.89
CA TRP A 13 -72.20 -16.76 -0.53
C TRP A 13 -70.86 -17.31 -0.14
N LEU A 14 -69.82 -16.48 -0.30
CA LEU A 14 -68.65 -16.54 0.61
C LEU A 14 -67.78 -15.29 0.38
N CYS A 15 -67.86 -14.55 1.38
CA CYS A 15 -67.12 -13.37 1.79
C CYS A 15 -65.71 -13.14 1.22
N ALA A 16 -65.53 -11.90 0.86
CA ALA A 16 -64.25 -11.23 0.72
C ALA A 16 -63.39 -11.41 1.99
N ALA A 17 -62.22 -12.04 1.81
CA ALA A 17 -61.10 -11.91 2.74
C ALA A 17 -59.95 -11.22 1.99
N LEU A 18 -59.89 -9.91 2.11
CA LEU A 18 -58.72 -9.12 1.78
C LEU A 18 -57.59 -9.48 2.75
N THR A 19 -56.66 -10.33 2.34
CA THR A 19 -55.38 -10.45 3.02
C THR A 19 -54.41 -9.44 2.39
N ALA A 20 -54.26 -8.31 3.08
CA ALA A 20 -53.15 -7.38 2.82
C ALA A 20 -51.84 -8.06 3.18
N ALA A 21 -51.12 -8.58 2.19
CA ALA A 21 -49.74 -9.01 2.37
C ALA A 21 -48.87 -7.78 2.47
N SER A 22 -48.61 -7.31 3.70
CA SER A 22 -47.60 -6.31 3.99
C SER A 22 -46.21 -6.89 3.65
N LEU A 23 -45.63 -6.46 2.53
CA LEU A 23 -44.23 -6.64 2.23
C LEU A 23 -43.42 -5.89 3.27
N PHE A 24 -42.97 -6.58 4.31
CA PHE A 24 -41.86 -6.09 5.13
C PHE A 24 -40.58 -6.23 4.30
N ALA A 25 -40.20 -5.16 3.61
CA ALA A 25 -38.85 -5.02 3.08
C ALA A 25 -37.90 -4.93 4.28
N THR A 26 -37.29 -6.03 4.65
CA THR A 26 -36.19 -6.04 5.60
C THR A 26 -35.01 -5.35 4.94
N ILE A 27 -34.78 -4.08 5.27
CA ILE A 27 -33.54 -3.38 4.98
C ILE A 27 -32.48 -4.12 5.79
N GLN A 28 -31.76 -5.04 5.16
CA GLN A 28 -30.52 -5.56 5.69
C GLN A 28 -29.49 -4.44 5.60
N ALA A 29 -29.41 -3.63 6.66
CA ALA A 29 -28.25 -2.79 6.88
C ALA A 29 -27.05 -3.73 6.94
N SER A 30 -26.20 -3.69 5.91
CA SER A 30 -24.89 -4.30 5.96
C SER A 30 -24.13 -3.67 7.10
N ILE A 31 -24.13 -4.31 8.27
CA ILE A 31 -23.24 -3.96 9.38
C ILE A 31 -21.85 -4.33 8.90
N SER A 32 -21.13 -3.37 8.31
CA SER A 32 -19.68 -3.49 8.18
C SER A 32 -19.14 -3.76 9.58
N PRO A 33 -18.25 -4.74 9.79
CA PRO A 33 -17.66 -4.97 11.09
C PRO A 33 -17.01 -3.65 11.52
N GLN A 34 -17.57 -3.03 12.58
CA GLN A 34 -16.99 -1.85 13.18
C GLN A 34 -15.68 -2.32 13.79
N THR A 35 -14.58 -2.05 13.12
CA THR A 35 -13.25 -2.21 13.68
C THR A 35 -13.20 -1.37 14.94
N GLY A 36 -12.58 -1.84 16.00
CA GLY A 36 -12.38 -1.03 17.22
C GLY A 36 -11.48 0.20 16.95
N TRP A 37 -10.96 0.32 15.74
CA TRP A 37 -10.07 1.38 15.28
C TRP A 37 -10.83 2.48 14.54
N THR A 38 -10.52 3.73 14.89
CA THR A 38 -10.91 4.91 14.12
C THR A 38 -9.67 5.48 13.41
N LEU A 39 -9.87 6.18 12.30
CA LEU A 39 -8.77 6.83 11.59
C LEU A 39 -7.92 7.73 12.51
N ASP A 40 -8.59 8.51 13.38
CA ASP A 40 -7.89 9.41 14.30
C ASP A 40 -7.01 8.66 15.32
N ASN A 41 -7.47 7.50 15.81
CA ASN A 41 -6.69 6.68 16.71
C ASN A 41 -5.49 6.03 16.00
N VAL A 42 -5.69 5.57 14.77
CA VAL A 42 -4.59 5.02 13.94
C VAL A 42 -3.53 6.09 13.69
N LEU A 43 -3.93 7.29 13.31
CA LEU A 43 -2.99 8.38 13.04
C LEU A 43 -2.23 8.85 14.29
N LYS A 44 -2.90 8.90 15.46
CA LYS A 44 -2.23 9.17 16.75
C LYS A 44 -1.21 8.10 17.10
N GLN A 45 -1.52 6.84 16.85
CA GLN A 45 -0.56 5.76 17.06
C GLN A 45 0.65 5.90 16.13
N LEU A 46 0.44 6.24 14.85
CA LEU A 46 1.54 6.51 13.93
C LEU A 46 2.41 7.69 14.41
N ASP A 47 1.82 8.78 14.92
CA ASP A 47 2.58 9.89 15.52
C ASP A 47 3.46 9.41 16.67
N THR A 48 2.89 8.60 17.58
CA THR A 48 3.63 8.04 18.72
C THR A 48 4.78 7.13 18.28
N GLN A 49 4.53 6.27 17.30
CA GLN A 49 5.53 5.33 16.81
C GLN A 49 6.63 6.03 16.00
N ALA A 50 6.28 7.05 15.23
CA ALA A 50 7.23 7.84 14.47
C ALA A 50 8.24 8.56 15.38
N ALA A 51 7.81 9.04 16.54
CA ALA A 51 8.69 9.69 17.51
C ALA A 51 9.83 8.76 17.99
N GLY A 52 9.54 7.47 18.15
CA GLY A 52 10.52 6.46 18.61
C GLY A 52 11.26 5.73 17.47
N PHE A 53 11.00 6.07 16.21
CA PHE A 53 11.67 5.42 15.08
C PHE A 53 13.10 5.95 14.89
N GLN A 54 14.09 5.07 14.79
CA GLN A 54 15.49 5.40 14.53
C GLN A 54 16.00 4.73 13.26
N SER A 55 15.70 3.44 13.10
CA SER A 55 16.20 2.62 12.00
C SER A 55 15.35 1.38 11.78
N LEU A 56 15.56 0.74 10.64
CA LEU A 56 14.90 -0.50 10.30
C LEU A 56 15.75 -1.30 9.30
N THR A 57 15.74 -2.62 9.44
CA THR A 57 16.15 -3.55 8.39
C THR A 57 15.04 -4.53 8.11
N ALA A 58 14.86 -4.94 6.86
CA ALA A 58 13.88 -5.95 6.48
C ALA A 58 14.31 -6.68 5.21
N ASP A 59 13.77 -7.87 5.00
CA ASP A 59 13.72 -8.48 3.68
C ASP A 59 12.60 -7.82 2.87
N LEU A 60 12.84 -7.61 1.58
CA LEU A 60 11.95 -6.92 0.66
C LEU A 60 11.62 -7.81 -0.53
N GLU A 61 10.33 -7.89 -0.88
CA GLU A 61 9.84 -8.47 -2.12
C GLU A 61 8.98 -7.43 -2.84
N ARG A 62 9.33 -7.11 -4.08
CA ARG A 62 8.56 -6.18 -4.92
C ARG A 62 8.03 -6.91 -6.13
N THR A 63 6.71 -6.93 -6.30
CA THR A 63 6.05 -7.48 -7.49
C THR A 63 5.41 -6.34 -8.28
N LYS A 64 5.85 -6.15 -9.53
CA LYS A 64 5.17 -5.27 -10.50
C LYS A 64 4.17 -6.08 -11.31
N VAL A 65 2.96 -5.52 -11.51
CA VAL A 65 1.91 -6.10 -12.35
C VAL A 65 1.61 -5.11 -13.48
N THR A 66 1.79 -5.57 -14.71
CA THR A 66 1.40 -4.83 -15.92
C THR A 66 0.07 -5.39 -16.41
N VAL A 67 -1.02 -4.65 -16.12
CA VAL A 67 -2.39 -5.15 -16.24
C VAL A 67 -2.75 -5.49 -17.69
N VAL A 68 -2.38 -4.63 -18.64
CA VAL A 68 -2.75 -4.77 -20.07
C VAL A 68 -2.25 -6.08 -20.68
N VAL A 69 -1.06 -6.53 -20.29
CA VAL A 69 -0.45 -7.77 -20.82
C VAL A 69 -0.48 -8.91 -19.81
N ASN A 70 -1.12 -8.69 -18.64
CA ASN A 70 -1.19 -9.65 -17.54
C ASN A 70 0.21 -10.22 -17.16
N ASP A 71 1.23 -9.35 -17.20
CA ASP A 71 2.60 -9.71 -16.84
C ASP A 71 2.90 -9.40 -15.37
N LYS A 72 3.71 -10.25 -14.75
CA LYS A 72 4.15 -10.09 -13.36
C LYS A 72 5.65 -10.31 -13.28
N SER A 73 6.36 -9.32 -12.75
CA SER A 73 7.77 -9.43 -12.43
C SER A 73 8.00 -9.25 -10.94
N THR A 74 8.81 -10.12 -10.35
CA THR A 74 9.12 -10.08 -8.92
C THR A 74 10.60 -9.90 -8.70
N GLU A 75 10.93 -9.00 -7.80
CA GLU A 75 12.28 -8.69 -7.35
C GLU A 75 12.35 -8.94 -5.85
N SER A 76 13.48 -9.45 -5.37
CA SER A 76 13.71 -9.65 -3.95
C SER A 76 15.06 -9.09 -3.51
N GLY A 77 15.13 -8.72 -2.23
CA GLY A 77 16.33 -8.11 -1.69
C GLY A 77 16.17 -7.73 -0.21
N LYS A 78 16.95 -6.76 0.20
CA LYS A 78 16.94 -6.22 1.57
C LYS A 78 16.83 -4.71 1.55
N ILE A 79 16.24 -4.18 2.61
CA ILE A 79 16.16 -2.74 2.86
C ILE A 79 16.75 -2.43 4.23
N SER A 80 17.54 -1.36 4.27
CA SER A 80 18.03 -0.70 5.47
C SER A 80 17.63 0.77 5.42
N VAL A 81 16.98 1.26 6.47
CA VAL A 81 16.53 2.64 6.61
C VAL A 81 17.02 3.22 7.92
N ARG A 82 17.42 4.48 7.92
CA ARG A 82 17.75 5.25 9.11
C ARG A 82 17.17 6.66 9.04
N ARG A 83 16.77 7.18 10.18
CA ARG A 83 16.01 8.44 10.30
C ARG A 83 16.69 9.67 9.72
N ASP A 84 18.03 9.67 9.64
CA ASP A 84 18.85 10.76 9.13
C ASP A 84 18.95 10.79 7.59
N ASP A 85 17.83 10.50 6.91
CA ASP A 85 17.72 10.49 5.45
C ASP A 85 18.62 9.47 4.76
N LYS A 86 18.82 8.32 5.40
CA LYS A 86 19.64 7.24 4.87
C LYS A 86 18.81 6.02 4.54
N MET A 87 19.02 5.48 3.35
CA MET A 87 18.37 4.27 2.90
C MET A 87 19.29 3.49 1.97
N ARG A 88 19.29 2.17 2.10
CA ARG A 88 19.91 1.25 1.17
C ARG A 88 18.92 0.13 0.84
N ILE A 89 18.70 -0.10 -0.44
CA ILE A 89 17.98 -1.26 -0.94
C ILE A 89 18.95 -2.06 -1.79
N GLU A 90 19.15 -3.31 -1.45
CA GLU A 90 19.93 -4.27 -2.21
C GLU A 90 18.99 -5.27 -2.86
N VAL A 91 18.69 -5.08 -4.13
CA VAL A 91 18.00 -6.08 -4.94
C VAL A 91 19.01 -7.16 -5.33
N THR A 92 18.68 -8.41 -5.03
CA THR A 92 19.52 -9.57 -5.30
C THR A 92 19.02 -10.42 -6.47
N GLN A 93 17.72 -10.37 -6.74
CA GLN A 93 17.08 -11.17 -7.78
C GLN A 93 15.96 -10.36 -8.47
N PRO A 94 15.70 -10.59 -9.79
CA PRO A 94 16.50 -11.41 -10.70
C PRO A 94 17.81 -10.72 -11.13
N ASP A 95 17.80 -9.39 -11.24
CA ASP A 95 18.95 -8.57 -11.62
C ASP A 95 19.41 -7.74 -10.44
N ALA A 96 20.64 -8.00 -10.00
CA ALA A 96 21.22 -7.31 -8.85
C ALA A 96 21.33 -5.79 -9.12
N ARG A 97 20.94 -4.99 -8.12
CA ARG A 97 21.18 -3.53 -8.11
C ARG A 97 21.15 -2.99 -6.69
N THR A 98 21.84 -1.90 -6.49
CA THR A 98 21.80 -1.18 -5.22
C THR A 98 21.17 0.19 -5.44
N ILE A 99 20.17 0.51 -4.63
CA ILE A 99 19.60 1.85 -4.52
C ILE A 99 20.07 2.40 -3.19
N LEU A 100 20.77 3.55 -3.22
CA LEU A 100 21.36 4.16 -2.04
C LEU A 100 20.92 5.61 -1.94
N ARG A 101 20.52 6.01 -0.73
CA ARG A 101 20.30 7.40 -0.37
C ARG A 101 21.18 7.79 0.80
N ASP A 102 21.87 8.90 0.66
CA ASP A 102 22.65 9.54 1.72
C ASP A 102 22.35 11.05 1.71
N GLY A 103 21.39 11.46 2.54
CA GLY A 103 20.85 12.81 2.55
C GLY A 103 20.16 13.17 1.22
N ASP A 104 20.68 14.19 0.55
CA ASP A 104 20.16 14.65 -0.75
C ASP A 104 20.74 13.89 -1.95
N ASN A 105 21.71 13.01 -1.73
CA ASN A 105 22.30 12.23 -2.79
C ASN A 105 21.58 10.88 -2.93
N PHE A 106 21.28 10.52 -4.17
CA PHE A 106 20.59 9.31 -4.49
C PHE A 106 21.32 8.58 -5.62
N TYR A 107 21.53 7.28 -5.48
CA TYR A 107 22.33 6.47 -6.38
C TYR A 107 21.58 5.22 -6.78
N ILE A 108 21.70 4.84 -8.05
CA ILE A 108 21.26 3.55 -8.56
C ILE A 108 22.45 2.87 -9.20
N TYR A 109 23.01 1.87 -8.53
CA TYR A 109 24.13 1.09 -9.06
C TYR A 109 23.65 -0.22 -9.69
N ASN A 110 24.07 -0.45 -10.92
CA ASN A 110 23.84 -1.70 -11.64
C ASN A 110 25.18 -2.43 -11.85
N PRO A 111 25.44 -3.52 -11.10
CA PRO A 111 26.71 -4.26 -11.20
C PRO A 111 26.91 -4.96 -12.55
N LYS A 112 25.82 -5.39 -13.24
CA LYS A 112 25.88 -6.11 -14.51
C LYS A 112 26.54 -5.31 -15.62
N ILE A 113 26.36 -3.98 -15.58
CA ILE A 113 26.91 -3.06 -16.57
C ILE A 113 27.94 -2.10 -15.97
N HIS A 114 28.37 -2.34 -14.72
CA HIS A 114 29.34 -1.50 -14.00
C HIS A 114 29.01 -0.01 -14.07
N ARG A 115 27.72 0.35 -13.83
CA ARG A 115 27.24 1.73 -13.96
C ARG A 115 26.52 2.18 -12.69
N VAL A 116 26.81 3.39 -12.26
CA VAL A 116 26.04 4.10 -11.23
C VAL A 116 25.43 5.37 -11.81
N GLU A 117 24.14 5.56 -11.55
CA GLU A 117 23.41 6.80 -11.82
C GLU A 117 23.35 7.60 -10.54
N GLU A 118 23.77 8.86 -10.60
CA GLU A 118 23.87 9.75 -9.45
C GLU A 118 22.87 10.90 -9.61
N TYR A 119 21.99 11.06 -8.64
CA TYR A 119 20.97 12.11 -8.64
C TYR A 119 21.16 12.98 -7.40
N ASN A 120 20.94 14.28 -7.55
CA ASN A 120 20.75 15.17 -6.41
C ASN A 120 19.25 15.45 -6.28
N LEU A 121 18.68 15.08 -5.14
CA LEU A 121 17.24 15.21 -4.90
C LEU A 121 16.79 16.66 -4.83
N GLY A 122 17.57 17.54 -4.24
CA GLY A 122 17.29 18.96 -4.17
C GLY A 122 15.83 19.25 -3.79
N LYS A 123 15.12 19.98 -4.67
CA LYS A 123 13.69 20.31 -4.48
C LYS A 123 12.75 19.09 -4.58
N LYS A 124 13.19 17.98 -5.17
CA LYS A 124 12.40 16.75 -5.31
C LYS A 124 12.49 15.81 -4.10
N LYS A 125 13.29 16.19 -3.09
CA LYS A 125 13.49 15.40 -1.87
C LYS A 125 12.17 14.99 -1.22
N SER A 126 11.25 15.92 -1.02
CA SER A 126 9.96 15.64 -0.38
C SER A 126 9.11 14.61 -1.13
N VAL A 127 9.17 14.62 -2.45
CA VAL A 127 8.46 13.65 -3.30
C VAL A 127 9.08 12.27 -3.11
N VAL A 128 10.41 12.18 -3.17
CA VAL A 128 11.13 10.91 -2.98
C VAL A 128 10.87 10.35 -1.57
N ASP A 129 10.86 11.19 -0.54
CA ASP A 129 10.57 10.80 0.85
C ASP A 129 9.17 10.20 1.00
N GLN A 130 8.19 10.78 0.32
CA GLN A 130 6.82 10.28 0.34
C GLN A 130 6.71 8.84 -0.21
N PHE A 131 7.58 8.44 -1.13
CA PHE A 131 7.56 7.09 -1.69
C PHE A 131 8.44 6.11 -0.92
N LEU A 132 9.68 6.50 -0.64
CA LEU A 132 10.69 5.58 -0.12
C LEU A 132 10.54 5.31 1.38
N LEU A 133 10.06 6.30 2.13
CA LEU A 133 9.96 6.22 3.59
C LEU A 133 8.53 6.07 4.08
N LEU A 134 7.56 5.90 3.17
CA LEU A 134 6.15 5.80 3.51
C LEU A 134 5.91 4.68 4.54
N GLY A 135 5.41 5.06 5.71
CA GLY A 135 5.14 4.14 6.80
C GLY A 135 6.35 3.78 7.68
N PHE A 136 7.59 4.06 7.24
CA PHE A 136 8.79 3.86 8.06
C PHE A 136 9.13 5.14 8.82
N GLY A 137 8.58 5.26 10.04
CA GLY A 137 8.74 6.48 10.84
C GLY A 137 7.95 7.69 10.34
N THR A 138 7.05 7.50 9.37
CA THR A 138 6.13 8.54 8.93
C THR A 138 5.06 8.77 9.97
N SER A 139 4.88 10.00 10.41
CA SER A 139 3.84 10.37 11.37
C SER A 139 2.45 10.42 10.73
N GLY A 140 1.40 10.26 11.51
CA GLY A 140 0.02 10.43 11.06
C GLY A 140 -0.25 11.85 10.55
N SER A 141 0.36 12.86 11.19
CA SER A 141 0.30 14.25 10.76
C SER A 141 0.94 14.45 9.38
N SER A 142 2.13 13.89 9.13
CA SER A 142 2.79 13.94 7.81
C SER A 142 1.98 13.21 6.73
N LEU A 143 1.34 12.09 7.08
CA LEU A 143 0.43 11.42 6.15
C LEU A 143 -0.75 12.32 5.77
N LYS A 144 -1.40 12.97 6.75
CA LYS A 144 -2.50 13.92 6.50
C LYS A 144 -2.07 15.13 5.66
N GLU A 145 -0.85 15.59 5.81
CA GLU A 145 -0.32 16.70 5.02
C GLU A 145 -0.22 16.32 3.54
N SER A 146 0.33 15.15 3.25
CA SER A 146 0.64 14.69 1.89
C SER A 146 -0.52 13.97 1.18
N TYR A 147 -1.43 13.35 1.95
CA TYR A 147 -2.49 12.49 1.44
C TYR A 147 -3.85 12.78 2.07
N THR A 148 -4.91 12.50 1.31
CA THR A 148 -6.23 12.21 1.90
C THR A 148 -6.19 10.76 2.34
N VAL A 149 -6.32 10.55 3.67
CA VAL A 149 -6.17 9.23 4.31
C VAL A 149 -7.54 8.67 4.67
N THR A 150 -7.78 7.42 4.34
CA THR A 150 -9.01 6.70 4.71
C THR A 150 -8.64 5.36 5.34
N LEU A 151 -9.24 5.03 6.49
CA LEU A 151 -9.15 3.69 7.08
C LEU A 151 -10.18 2.79 6.39
N GLN A 152 -9.69 1.77 5.70
CA GLN A 152 -10.53 0.80 4.98
C GLN A 152 -11.03 -0.32 5.90
N GLY A 153 -10.30 -0.62 6.96
CA GLY A 153 -10.65 -1.63 7.96
C GLY A 153 -9.48 -2.51 8.36
N GLU A 154 -9.82 -3.62 9.00
CA GLU A 154 -8.87 -4.67 9.38
C GLU A 154 -8.71 -5.67 8.23
N ASP A 155 -7.52 -6.25 8.11
CA ASP A 155 -7.16 -7.26 7.12
C ASP A 155 -6.12 -8.22 7.72
N THR A 156 -5.69 -9.21 6.94
CA THR A 156 -4.65 -10.15 7.32
C THR A 156 -3.64 -10.31 6.19
N VAL A 157 -2.37 -10.08 6.47
CA VAL A 157 -1.27 -10.27 5.53
C VAL A 157 -0.22 -11.18 6.18
N ASP A 158 0.13 -12.30 5.53
CA ASP A 158 1.13 -13.27 6.02
C ASP A 158 0.91 -13.65 7.53
N ASN A 159 -0.35 -13.87 7.96
CA ASN A 159 -0.78 -14.13 9.35
C ASN A 159 -0.65 -12.95 10.33
N HIS A 160 -0.32 -11.76 9.88
CA HIS A 160 -0.36 -10.54 10.68
C HIS A 160 -1.75 -9.90 10.60
N LYS A 161 -2.32 -9.52 11.75
CA LYS A 161 -3.48 -8.62 11.79
C LYS A 161 -3.01 -7.23 11.42
N VAL A 162 -3.65 -6.63 10.45
CA VAL A 162 -3.23 -5.35 9.89
C VAL A 162 -4.40 -4.39 9.73
N LEU A 163 -4.09 -3.11 9.72
CA LEU A 163 -5.00 -2.03 9.37
C LEU A 163 -4.69 -1.56 7.96
N LEU A 164 -5.69 -1.55 7.09
CA LEU A 164 -5.56 -1.07 5.73
C LEU A 164 -5.90 0.42 5.66
N LEU A 165 -4.91 1.22 5.31
CA LEU A 165 -5.09 2.63 4.95
C LEU A 165 -5.05 2.80 3.43
N GLU A 166 -5.97 3.61 2.90
CA GLU A 166 -5.90 4.12 1.53
C GLU A 166 -5.46 5.59 1.55
N LEU A 167 -4.49 5.91 0.71
CA LEU A 167 -3.84 7.20 0.63
C LEU A 167 -4.01 7.77 -0.78
N LEU A 168 -4.73 8.88 -0.91
CA LEU A 168 -4.87 9.62 -2.17
C LEU A 168 -3.93 10.83 -2.16
N PRO A 169 -2.95 10.91 -3.07
CA PRO A 169 -2.00 12.02 -3.10
C PRO A 169 -2.69 13.38 -3.26
N LYS A 170 -2.25 14.39 -2.51
CA LYS A 170 -2.80 15.75 -2.60
C LYS A 170 -2.12 16.62 -3.65
N THR A 171 -0.85 16.35 -3.97
CA THR A 171 -0.09 17.14 -4.94
C THR A 171 -0.24 16.60 -6.34
N ASP A 172 -0.32 17.50 -7.34
CA ASP A 172 -0.41 17.11 -8.75
C ASP A 172 0.82 16.36 -9.24
N GLU A 173 1.99 16.68 -8.70
CA GLU A 173 3.24 16.03 -9.04
C GLU A 173 3.19 14.53 -8.72
N VAL A 174 2.70 14.17 -7.54
CA VAL A 174 2.54 12.77 -7.13
C VAL A 174 1.37 12.12 -7.85
N ARG A 175 0.24 12.83 -8.05
CA ARG A 175 -0.94 12.31 -8.77
C ARG A 175 -0.66 11.95 -10.22
N LYS A 176 0.28 12.62 -10.87
CA LYS A 176 0.72 12.26 -12.24
C LYS A 176 1.37 10.88 -12.31
N GLN A 177 1.95 10.42 -11.22
CA GLN A 177 2.65 9.12 -11.14
C GLN A 177 1.76 8.05 -10.52
N LEU A 178 1.10 8.38 -9.41
CA LEU A 178 0.29 7.44 -8.63
C LEU A 178 -1.12 7.97 -8.41
N SER A 179 -2.10 7.14 -8.72
CA SER A 179 -3.51 7.42 -8.46
C SER A 179 -3.87 7.23 -6.99
N LYS A 180 -3.30 6.20 -6.35
CA LYS A 180 -3.47 5.90 -4.93
C LYS A 180 -2.38 4.98 -4.41
N ILE A 181 -2.29 4.90 -3.09
CA ILE A 181 -1.43 3.95 -2.37
C ILE A 181 -2.29 3.25 -1.33
N GLN A 182 -2.06 1.96 -1.14
CA GLN A 182 -2.61 1.19 -0.04
C GLN A 182 -1.48 0.75 0.89
N LEU A 183 -1.70 0.89 2.19
CA LEU A 183 -0.71 0.66 3.24
C LEU A 183 -1.30 -0.28 4.28
N TRP A 184 -0.71 -1.47 4.46
CA TRP A 184 -1.09 -2.45 5.47
C TRP A 184 -0.13 -2.33 6.65
N LEU A 185 -0.66 -1.82 7.76
CA LEU A 185 0.07 -1.60 9.01
C LEU A 185 -0.19 -2.76 9.97
N ASP A 186 0.84 -3.42 10.43
CA ASP A 186 0.75 -4.42 11.49
C ASP A 186 0.28 -3.77 12.80
N GLU A 187 -0.78 -4.29 13.41
CA GLU A 187 -1.39 -3.71 14.61
C GLU A 187 -0.48 -3.78 15.84
N SER A 188 0.50 -4.69 15.86
CA SER A 188 1.40 -4.87 16.99
C SER A 188 2.64 -3.98 16.92
N THR A 189 3.19 -3.80 15.72
CA THR A 189 4.45 -3.07 15.50
C THR A 189 4.26 -1.67 14.94
N TRP A 190 3.09 -1.40 14.34
CA TRP A 190 2.76 -0.15 13.63
C TRP A 190 3.71 0.14 12.45
N LEU A 191 4.30 -0.92 11.91
CA LEU A 191 5.13 -0.86 10.72
C LEU A 191 4.38 -1.44 9.52
N PRO A 192 4.64 -0.96 8.31
CA PRO A 192 4.07 -1.53 7.12
C PRO A 192 4.63 -2.94 6.87
N VAL A 193 3.75 -3.91 6.68
CA VAL A 193 4.10 -5.25 6.20
C VAL A 193 3.89 -5.37 4.69
N GLN A 194 3.01 -4.53 4.14
CA GLN A 194 2.75 -4.45 2.70
C GLN A 194 2.37 -3.03 2.29
N GLN A 195 2.79 -2.66 1.10
CA GLN A 195 2.39 -1.44 0.41
C GLN A 195 2.01 -1.79 -1.03
N GLN A 196 0.98 -1.12 -1.56
CA GLN A 196 0.61 -1.24 -2.97
C GLN A 196 0.45 0.14 -3.57
N PHE A 197 1.13 0.36 -4.69
CA PHE A 197 1.17 1.62 -5.41
C PHE A 197 0.49 1.46 -6.76
N PHE A 198 -0.53 2.24 -7.04
CA PHE A 198 -1.29 2.20 -8.29
C PHE A 198 -0.83 3.30 -9.22
N GLU A 199 -0.30 2.95 -10.38
CA GLU A 199 0.18 3.91 -11.38
C GLU A 199 -1.00 4.63 -12.04
N THR A 200 -0.83 5.91 -12.33
CA THR A 200 -1.88 6.71 -12.97
C THR A 200 -1.96 6.39 -14.46
N GLY A 201 -3.18 6.19 -14.97
CA GLY A 201 -3.46 6.05 -16.40
C GLY A 201 -3.31 4.64 -16.97
N SER A 202 -2.35 3.84 -16.52
CA SER A 202 -2.16 2.47 -17.04
C SER A 202 -2.99 1.42 -16.30
N GLY A 203 -3.35 1.70 -15.05
CA GLY A 203 -3.92 0.71 -14.15
C GLY A 203 -2.89 -0.30 -13.59
N ASP A 204 -1.63 -0.16 -13.98
CA ASP A 204 -0.53 -0.96 -13.47
C ASP A 204 -0.31 -0.66 -11.98
N TYR A 205 0.26 -1.60 -11.29
CA TYR A 205 0.59 -1.41 -9.88
C TYR A 205 1.82 -2.23 -9.48
N PHE A 206 2.40 -1.87 -8.35
CA PHE A 206 3.39 -2.73 -7.71
C PHE A 206 3.10 -2.88 -6.23
N ILE A 207 3.42 -4.06 -5.73
CA ILE A 207 3.28 -4.43 -4.32
C ILE A 207 4.67 -4.59 -3.75
N ILE A 208 4.92 -4.02 -2.57
CA ILE A 208 6.12 -4.26 -1.79
C ILE A 208 5.70 -4.96 -0.51
N ARG A 209 6.31 -6.10 -0.22
CA ARG A 209 6.16 -6.84 1.04
C ARG A 209 7.44 -6.80 1.83
N TYR A 210 7.29 -6.67 3.13
CA TYR A 210 8.41 -6.64 4.07
C TYR A 210 8.28 -7.81 5.04
N ARG A 211 9.38 -8.55 5.20
CA ARG A 211 9.48 -9.66 6.15
C ARG A 211 10.71 -9.47 7.02
N ASN A 212 10.77 -10.19 8.15
CA ASN A 212 11.91 -10.15 9.07
C ASN A 212 12.28 -8.71 9.47
N ILE A 213 11.25 -7.91 9.78
CA ILE A 213 11.40 -6.50 10.10
C ILE A 213 12.06 -6.37 11.48
N ASN A 214 13.23 -5.71 11.52
CA ASN A 214 13.95 -5.41 12.74
C ASN A 214 14.01 -3.89 12.92
N ARG A 215 13.31 -3.38 13.92
CA ARG A 215 13.22 -1.95 14.23
C ARG A 215 14.31 -1.52 15.20
N ASN A 216 14.80 -0.30 15.03
CA ASN A 216 15.76 0.36 15.92
C ASN A 216 17.08 -0.42 16.12
N VAL A 217 17.48 -1.15 15.08
CA VAL A 217 18.79 -1.83 15.06
C VAL A 217 19.92 -0.83 14.76
N ARG A 218 21.09 -1.09 15.32
CA ARG A 218 22.28 -0.29 15.01
C ARG A 218 22.76 -0.58 13.59
N ILE A 219 22.68 0.41 12.70
CA ILE A 219 23.19 0.33 11.34
C ILE A 219 24.39 1.28 11.23
N PRO A 220 25.60 0.79 10.91
CA PRO A 220 26.78 1.63 10.85
C PRO A 220 26.77 2.57 9.63
N ASP A 221 27.47 3.68 9.70
CA ASP A 221 27.49 4.72 8.63
C ASP A 221 28.01 4.21 7.29
N ASN A 222 28.96 3.27 7.31
CA ASN A 222 29.53 2.69 6.10
C ASN A 222 28.49 1.95 5.25
N GLU A 223 27.39 1.47 5.85
CA GLU A 223 26.26 0.85 5.12
C GLU A 223 25.62 1.81 4.11
N PHE A 224 25.65 3.10 4.42
CA PHE A 224 25.03 4.14 3.60
C PHE A 224 26.03 4.95 2.77
N LYS A 225 27.30 4.55 2.74
CA LYS A 225 28.30 5.21 1.89
C LYS A 225 28.38 4.59 0.51
N PRO A 226 28.50 5.40 -0.56
CA PRO A 226 28.68 4.90 -1.91
C PRO A 226 30.05 4.24 -2.08
N HIS A 227 30.08 2.91 -2.13
CA HIS A 227 31.27 2.11 -2.45
C HIS A 227 31.00 1.34 -3.73
N TRP A 228 31.57 1.84 -4.84
CA TRP A 228 31.44 1.18 -6.12
C TRP A 228 32.78 0.56 -6.53
N PRO A 229 32.78 -0.63 -7.19
CA PRO A 229 34.00 -1.24 -7.69
C PRO A 229 34.80 -0.32 -8.61
N HIS A 230 36.12 -0.51 -8.66
CA HIS A 230 36.96 0.23 -9.57
C HIS A 230 36.51 0.02 -11.04
N GLY A 231 36.53 1.08 -11.84
CA GLY A 231 36.04 1.05 -13.22
C GLY A 231 34.53 1.24 -13.39
N THR A 232 33.80 1.53 -12.30
CA THR A 232 32.37 1.88 -12.40
C THR A 232 32.20 3.20 -13.16
N THR A 233 31.41 3.17 -14.23
CA THR A 233 30.99 4.38 -14.96
C THR A 233 29.96 5.16 -14.15
N ARG A 234 30.20 6.44 -13.96
CA ARG A 234 29.29 7.36 -13.26
C ARG A 234 28.54 8.21 -14.28
N ILE A 235 27.20 8.27 -14.13
CA ILE A 235 26.32 9.07 -14.96
C ILE A 235 25.50 9.99 -14.06
N GLN A 236 25.40 11.24 -14.44
CA GLN A 236 24.46 12.19 -13.85
C GLN A 236 23.34 12.43 -14.85
N PRO A 237 22.22 11.68 -14.78
CA PRO A 237 21.08 11.92 -15.66
C PRO A 237 20.57 13.35 -15.46
N GLN A 238 20.30 14.04 -16.57
CA GLN A 238 19.65 15.36 -16.50
C GLN A 238 18.26 15.19 -15.87
N ALA A 239 17.96 15.96 -14.85
CA ALA A 239 16.72 15.91 -14.08
C ALA A 239 15.53 16.52 -14.82
#